data_9464acde2882a77d29be9ce482f0bc73
#
_entry.id   9464acde2882a77d29be9ce482f0bc73
#
_cell.length_a   1.000
_cell.length_b   1.000
_cell.length_c   1.000
_cell.angle_alpha   90.00
_cell.angle_beta   90.00
_cell.angle_gamma   90.00
#
_symmetry.space_group_name_H-M   'P 1'
#
loop_
_entity.id
_entity.type
_entity.pdbx_description
1 polymer ?
#
loop_
_entity_poly.entity_id
_entity_poly.type
_entity_poly.pdbx_seq_one_letter_code
_entity_poly.pdbx_strand_id
1 'polypeptide(L)'
;MNPMVSYFNKLAFIRPSKNIEIGRILTAIHEGKFADKIHHLRTLKNPSDVSRFKKSSLPYFTVSGIFKTRENSGLLKHSGLIQIDIDHVNDVSQLKNKLVNDSYVYSCFLSPTGTGIKCIIKIDGAKHSESFKGLETYFKSTYNVEIDRSCSDVSRPFFVSDDANLHFNPDSNIFSQGVGSLGAKQNDFSKSDKIDQNEFLKAVYSIPPKTPDDQRQFDYVRYIHAVKMVLGQTTARNIATDHFLKNSSMRNDIDIILKRSGIKITPEIVIFGEAKKHGYKWGVR
;
A
#
# COMPACT_ATOMS: atom_id res chain seq x y z
N MET A 1 1.05 -15.20 9.88
CA MET A 1 -0.01 -16.05 9.27
C MET A 1 -0.70 -15.20 8.22
N ASN A 2 -0.79 -15.67 6.98
CA ASN A 2 -1.41 -14.89 5.91
C ASN A 2 -2.92 -14.75 6.13
N PRO A 3 -3.50 -13.55 5.94
CA PRO A 3 -4.94 -13.35 6.10
C PRO A 3 -5.75 -14.23 5.14
N MET A 4 -6.77 -14.90 5.69
CA MET A 4 -7.70 -15.75 4.93
C MET A 4 -8.98 -14.98 4.60
N VAL A 5 -9.48 -15.13 3.38
CA VAL A 5 -10.69 -14.47 2.85
C VAL A 5 -11.59 -15.45 2.11
N SER A 6 -12.87 -15.14 2.00
CA SER A 6 -13.80 -15.94 1.18
C SER A 6 -13.79 -15.46 -0.26
N TYR A 7 -13.68 -16.41 -1.21
CA TYR A 7 -13.66 -16.17 -2.65
C TYR A 7 -14.94 -16.69 -3.31
N PHE A 8 -15.48 -15.93 -4.26
CA PHE A 8 -16.75 -16.18 -4.95
C PHE A 8 -16.58 -16.01 -6.46
N ASN A 9 -17.17 -16.91 -7.23
CA ASN A 9 -17.02 -16.90 -8.69
C ASN A 9 -17.85 -15.80 -9.38
N LYS A 10 -18.99 -15.39 -8.80
CA LYS A 10 -19.86 -14.31 -9.30
C LYS A 10 -20.71 -13.74 -8.18
N LEU A 11 -21.23 -12.52 -8.38
CA LEU A 11 -22.00 -11.81 -7.35
C LEU A 11 -23.28 -12.53 -6.92
N ALA A 12 -23.91 -13.29 -7.81
CA ALA A 12 -25.11 -14.06 -7.48
C ALA A 12 -24.87 -15.18 -6.45
N PHE A 13 -23.61 -15.61 -6.26
CA PHE A 13 -23.29 -16.62 -5.27
C PHE A 13 -23.05 -15.97 -3.91
N ILE A 14 -23.86 -16.31 -2.94
CA ILE A 14 -23.75 -15.83 -1.54
C ILE A 14 -22.96 -16.80 -0.67
N ARG A 15 -22.73 -18.03 -1.10
CA ARG A 15 -21.84 -18.99 -0.43
C ARG A 15 -20.48 -18.96 -1.12
N PRO A 16 -19.39 -18.91 -0.35
CA PRO A 16 -18.04 -18.90 -0.95
C PRO A 16 -17.74 -20.20 -1.69
N SER A 17 -17.06 -20.07 -2.81
CA SER A 17 -16.53 -21.22 -3.56
C SER A 17 -15.36 -21.86 -2.80
N LYS A 18 -14.60 -21.05 -2.08
CA LYS A 18 -13.46 -21.48 -1.24
C LYS A 18 -13.03 -20.35 -0.32
N ASN A 19 -12.28 -20.72 0.73
CA ASN A 19 -11.49 -19.80 1.51
C ASN A 19 -10.03 -19.89 1.05
N ILE A 20 -9.36 -18.74 0.90
CA ILE A 20 -8.04 -18.65 0.29
C ILE A 20 -7.23 -17.55 0.96
N GLU A 21 -5.92 -17.69 1.01
CA GLU A 21 -5.01 -16.63 1.41
C GLU A 21 -5.13 -15.43 0.45
N ILE A 22 -5.28 -14.22 1.00
CA ILE A 22 -5.44 -13.02 0.18
C ILE A 22 -4.24 -12.78 -0.75
N GLY A 23 -3.04 -13.12 -0.30
CA GLY A 23 -1.83 -13.01 -1.11
C GLY A 23 -1.92 -13.75 -2.45
N ARG A 24 -2.57 -14.93 -2.48
CA ARG A 24 -2.78 -15.68 -3.74
C ARG A 24 -3.71 -14.96 -4.71
N ILE A 25 -4.71 -14.21 -4.20
CA ILE A 25 -5.59 -13.41 -5.05
C ILE A 25 -4.83 -12.21 -5.60
N LEU A 26 -4.05 -11.53 -4.75
CA LEU A 26 -3.23 -10.39 -5.15
C LEU A 26 -2.18 -10.79 -6.20
N THR A 27 -1.51 -11.92 -6.02
CA THR A 27 -0.61 -12.50 -7.03
C THR A 27 -1.35 -12.78 -8.35
N ALA A 28 -2.55 -13.37 -8.30
CA ALA A 28 -3.34 -13.64 -9.50
C ALA A 28 -3.77 -12.36 -10.25
N ILE A 29 -4.05 -11.26 -9.53
CA ILE A 29 -4.32 -9.93 -10.13
C ILE A 29 -3.05 -9.39 -10.79
N HIS A 30 -1.92 -9.44 -10.10
CA HIS A 30 -0.62 -8.98 -10.60
C HIS A 30 -0.17 -9.74 -11.85
N GLU A 31 -0.36 -11.07 -11.87
CA GLU A 31 0.02 -11.95 -12.98
C GLU A 31 -0.98 -11.95 -14.15
N GLY A 32 -2.03 -11.13 -14.10
CA GLY A 32 -2.99 -11.02 -15.19
C GLY A 32 -3.93 -12.22 -15.35
N LYS A 33 -4.16 -13.04 -14.29
CA LYS A 33 -5.08 -14.21 -14.38
C LYS A 33 -6.52 -13.83 -14.71
N PHE A 34 -6.88 -12.56 -14.58
CA PHE A 34 -8.19 -12.02 -14.88
C PHE A 34 -8.19 -11.08 -16.09
N ALA A 35 -7.06 -10.95 -16.81
CA ALA A 35 -6.82 -9.97 -17.85
C ALA A 35 -7.93 -9.99 -18.93
N ASP A 36 -8.27 -11.14 -19.48
CA ASP A 36 -9.30 -11.24 -20.55
C ASP A 36 -10.64 -10.62 -20.14
N LYS A 37 -11.11 -10.94 -18.93
CA LYS A 37 -12.37 -10.41 -18.42
C LYS A 37 -12.29 -8.92 -18.12
N ILE A 38 -11.17 -8.47 -17.58
CA ILE A 38 -10.95 -7.06 -17.23
C ILE A 38 -10.78 -6.23 -18.50
N HIS A 39 -10.02 -6.70 -19.49
CA HIS A 39 -9.87 -6.01 -20.76
C HIS A 39 -11.22 -5.90 -21.46
N HIS A 40 -12.01 -6.99 -21.54
CA HIS A 40 -13.37 -6.92 -22.08
C HIS A 40 -14.24 -5.90 -21.32
N LEU A 41 -14.23 -5.92 -19.97
CA LEU A 41 -14.97 -4.93 -19.16
C LEU A 41 -14.60 -3.49 -19.54
N ARG A 42 -13.30 -3.22 -19.72
CA ARG A 42 -12.79 -1.88 -20.06
C ARG A 42 -13.14 -1.41 -21.46
N THR A 43 -13.56 -2.31 -22.38
CA THR A 43 -14.10 -1.93 -23.71
C THR A 43 -15.55 -1.47 -23.65
N LEU A 44 -16.31 -1.85 -22.62
CA LEU A 44 -17.72 -1.50 -22.48
C LEU A 44 -17.88 0.01 -22.21
N LYS A 45 -18.73 0.66 -23.00
CA LYS A 45 -18.98 2.12 -22.88
C LYS A 45 -20.20 2.46 -22.04
N ASN A 46 -21.20 1.55 -22.05
CA ASN A 46 -22.46 1.78 -21.35
C ASN A 46 -22.34 1.38 -19.87
N PRO A 47 -22.60 2.30 -18.90
CA PRO A 47 -22.52 2.00 -17.48
C PRO A 47 -23.38 0.80 -17.03
N SER A 48 -24.55 0.58 -17.67
CA SER A 48 -25.41 -0.56 -17.34
C SER A 48 -24.79 -1.88 -17.76
N ASP A 49 -24.08 -1.93 -18.89
CA ASP A 49 -23.39 -3.13 -19.37
C ASP A 49 -22.14 -3.41 -18.52
N VAL A 50 -21.39 -2.38 -18.14
CA VAL A 50 -20.29 -2.48 -17.18
C VAL A 50 -20.78 -3.09 -15.87
N SER A 51 -21.88 -2.55 -15.29
CA SER A 51 -22.46 -3.07 -14.06
C SER A 51 -22.94 -4.51 -14.19
N ARG A 52 -23.64 -4.83 -15.29
CA ARG A 52 -24.14 -6.18 -15.59
C ARG A 52 -22.96 -7.17 -15.69
N PHE A 53 -21.94 -6.82 -16.47
CA PHE A 53 -20.78 -7.69 -16.67
C PHE A 53 -20.00 -7.93 -15.36
N LYS A 54 -19.74 -6.89 -14.56
CA LYS A 54 -19.14 -7.04 -13.23
C LYS A 54 -19.89 -8.06 -12.38
N LYS A 55 -21.22 -7.94 -12.30
CA LYS A 55 -22.08 -8.79 -11.46
C LYS A 55 -22.16 -10.24 -11.96
N SER A 56 -22.21 -10.45 -13.28
CA SER A 56 -22.42 -11.77 -13.88
C SER A 56 -21.13 -12.56 -14.13
N SER A 57 -19.99 -11.88 -14.32
CA SER A 57 -18.79 -12.49 -14.91
C SER A 57 -17.54 -12.37 -14.07
N LEU A 58 -17.42 -11.33 -13.21
CA LEU A 58 -16.24 -11.17 -12.40
C LEU A 58 -16.32 -11.93 -11.08
N PRO A 59 -15.26 -12.64 -10.72
CA PRO A 59 -15.05 -13.10 -9.34
C PRO A 59 -14.88 -11.93 -8.38
N TYR A 60 -15.15 -12.19 -7.11
CA TYR A 60 -14.90 -11.27 -6.03
C TYR A 60 -14.48 -12.02 -4.76
N PHE A 61 -14.02 -11.28 -3.77
CA PHE A 61 -13.70 -11.81 -2.45
C PHE A 61 -14.15 -10.83 -1.35
N THR A 62 -14.25 -11.30 -0.12
CA THR A 62 -14.58 -10.48 1.04
C THR A 62 -13.31 -10.21 1.84
N VAL A 63 -12.75 -9.00 1.70
CA VAL A 63 -11.46 -8.62 2.33
C VAL A 63 -11.49 -8.80 3.84
N SER A 64 -12.63 -8.51 4.47
CA SER A 64 -12.76 -8.51 5.93
C SER A 64 -12.72 -9.90 6.58
N GLY A 65 -12.76 -11.00 5.80
CA GLY A 65 -12.61 -12.32 6.39
C GLY A 65 -13.23 -13.48 5.64
N ILE A 66 -13.42 -14.57 6.40
CA ILE A 66 -14.09 -15.78 5.93
C ILE A 66 -15.53 -15.83 6.37
N PHE A 67 -16.43 -16.24 5.48
CA PHE A 67 -17.87 -16.19 5.64
C PHE A 67 -18.50 -17.57 5.41
N LYS A 68 -19.59 -17.87 6.14
CA LYS A 68 -20.51 -18.97 5.81
C LYS A 68 -21.40 -18.58 4.63
N THR A 69 -21.96 -17.37 4.72
CA THR A 69 -22.75 -16.70 3.69
C THR A 69 -22.32 -15.24 3.63
N ARG A 70 -22.40 -14.60 2.44
CA ARG A 70 -22.00 -13.20 2.24
C ARG A 70 -23.07 -12.24 2.78
N GLU A 71 -23.13 -12.16 4.07
CA GLU A 71 -23.95 -11.25 4.90
C GLU A 71 -23.20 -10.99 6.20
N ASN A 72 -23.51 -9.89 6.88
CA ASN A 72 -22.76 -9.50 8.10
C ASN A 72 -22.82 -10.56 9.19
N SER A 73 -23.97 -11.20 9.37
CA SER A 73 -24.18 -12.32 10.32
C SER A 73 -23.43 -13.60 9.92
N GLY A 74 -23.02 -13.71 8.66
CA GLY A 74 -22.29 -14.86 8.13
C GLY A 74 -20.79 -14.83 8.35
N LEU A 75 -20.22 -13.77 8.93
CA LEU A 75 -18.79 -13.66 9.22
C LEU A 75 -18.37 -14.72 10.25
N LEU A 76 -17.48 -15.63 9.85
CA LEU A 76 -16.93 -16.69 10.72
C LEU A 76 -15.65 -16.23 11.43
N LYS A 77 -14.77 -15.51 10.72
CA LYS A 77 -13.52 -15.02 11.28
C LYS A 77 -13.06 -13.78 10.51
N HIS A 78 -12.79 -12.70 11.22
CA HIS A 78 -12.25 -11.48 10.64
C HIS A 78 -10.77 -11.68 10.22
N SER A 79 -10.38 -11.13 9.08
CA SER A 79 -9.02 -11.24 8.52
C SER A 79 -8.01 -10.27 9.16
N GLY A 80 -8.48 -9.23 9.85
CA GLY A 80 -7.67 -8.08 10.26
C GLY A 80 -7.44 -7.08 9.12
N LEU A 81 -8.20 -7.18 8.03
CA LEU A 81 -8.11 -6.28 6.88
C LEU A 81 -9.45 -5.59 6.62
N ILE A 82 -9.36 -4.39 6.05
CA ILE A 82 -10.50 -3.62 5.54
C ILE A 82 -10.24 -3.19 4.11
N GLN A 83 -11.28 -3.18 3.29
CA GLN A 83 -11.23 -2.68 1.92
C GLN A 83 -11.57 -1.21 1.84
N ILE A 84 -10.95 -0.52 0.91
CA ILE A 84 -11.21 0.87 0.52
C ILE A 84 -11.37 0.91 -0.99
N ASP A 85 -12.46 1.51 -1.45
CA ASP A 85 -12.72 1.74 -2.88
C ASP A 85 -12.75 3.25 -3.13
N ILE A 86 -11.94 3.71 -4.09
CA ILE A 86 -11.83 5.13 -4.45
C ILE A 86 -12.22 5.21 -5.92
N ASP A 87 -13.45 5.67 -6.17
CA ASP A 87 -14.00 5.80 -7.50
C ASP A 87 -13.77 7.19 -8.08
N HIS A 88 -13.87 7.31 -9.41
CA HIS A 88 -13.84 8.59 -10.14
C HIS A 88 -12.61 9.46 -9.84
N VAL A 89 -11.43 8.84 -9.84
CA VAL A 89 -10.16 9.53 -9.59
C VAL A 89 -9.72 10.28 -10.86
N ASN A 90 -9.46 11.58 -10.75
CA ASN A 90 -9.01 12.40 -11.89
C ASN A 90 -7.64 11.95 -12.43
N ASP A 91 -6.69 11.68 -11.54
CA ASP A 91 -5.37 11.14 -11.87
C ASP A 91 -5.09 9.90 -11.02
N VAL A 92 -5.48 8.75 -11.58
CA VAL A 92 -5.31 7.44 -10.93
C VAL A 92 -3.84 7.12 -10.68
N SER A 93 -2.96 7.48 -11.63
CA SER A 93 -1.52 7.21 -11.52
C SER A 93 -0.88 8.02 -10.40
N GLN A 94 -1.21 9.32 -10.32
CA GLN A 94 -0.71 10.19 -9.25
C GLN A 94 -1.17 9.72 -7.87
N LEU A 95 -2.46 9.38 -7.74
CA LEU A 95 -2.99 8.91 -6.46
C LEU A 95 -2.36 7.56 -6.08
N LYS A 96 -2.25 6.62 -7.02
CA LYS A 96 -1.62 5.32 -6.77
C LYS A 96 -0.18 5.48 -6.30
N ASN A 97 0.60 6.37 -6.92
CA ASN A 97 1.97 6.67 -6.50
C ASN A 97 2.07 7.23 -5.08
N LYS A 98 1.05 7.96 -4.61
CA LYS A 98 0.99 8.40 -3.20
C LYS A 98 0.69 7.23 -2.27
N LEU A 99 -0.29 6.39 -2.63
CA LEU A 99 -0.75 5.27 -1.82
C LEU A 99 0.30 4.17 -1.65
N VAL A 100 1.12 3.88 -2.67
CA VAL A 100 2.24 2.90 -2.56
C VAL A 100 3.29 3.31 -1.52
N ASN A 101 3.37 4.60 -1.17
CA ASN A 101 4.31 5.12 -0.18
C ASN A 101 3.67 5.28 1.21
N ASP A 102 2.41 4.95 1.37
CA ASP A 102 1.71 5.01 2.64
C ASP A 102 1.97 3.74 3.46
N SER A 103 2.48 3.92 4.67
CA SER A 103 2.83 2.82 5.57
C SER A 103 1.63 1.99 6.05
N TYR A 104 0.39 2.50 5.94
CA TYR A 104 -0.83 1.77 6.28
C TYR A 104 -1.36 0.92 5.12
N VAL A 105 -0.95 1.21 3.87
CA VAL A 105 -1.46 0.49 2.70
C VAL A 105 -0.85 -0.91 2.60
N TYR A 106 -1.68 -1.92 2.88
CA TYR A 106 -1.32 -3.33 2.71
C TYR A 106 -1.25 -3.73 1.24
N SER A 107 -2.21 -3.27 0.44
CA SER A 107 -2.20 -3.45 -1.01
C SER A 107 -3.01 -2.36 -1.69
N CYS A 108 -2.61 -1.95 -2.89
CA CYS A 108 -3.44 -1.14 -3.77
C CYS A 108 -3.24 -1.49 -5.24
N PHE A 109 -4.33 -1.43 -6.00
CA PHE A 109 -4.36 -1.76 -7.41
C PHE A 109 -5.51 -1.04 -8.12
N LEU A 110 -5.46 -1.01 -9.46
CA LEU A 110 -6.49 -0.40 -10.30
C LEU A 110 -7.83 -1.11 -10.10
N SER A 111 -8.92 -0.34 -10.06
CA SER A 111 -10.27 -0.89 -10.08
C SER A 111 -10.51 -1.69 -11.37
N PRO A 112 -11.52 -2.58 -11.44
CA PRO A 112 -11.81 -3.33 -12.65
C PRO A 112 -12.03 -2.45 -13.88
N THR A 113 -12.64 -1.27 -13.71
CA THR A 113 -12.86 -0.30 -14.79
C THR A 113 -11.61 0.50 -15.17
N GLY A 114 -10.58 0.50 -14.32
CA GLY A 114 -9.36 1.28 -14.52
C GLY A 114 -9.48 2.76 -14.14
N THR A 115 -10.65 3.24 -13.72
CA THR A 115 -10.94 4.66 -13.41
C THR A 115 -10.89 4.99 -11.91
N GLY A 116 -10.57 4.00 -11.08
CA GLY A 116 -10.46 4.13 -9.63
C GLY A 116 -9.37 3.23 -9.06
N ILE A 117 -9.21 3.28 -7.75
CA ILE A 117 -8.22 2.49 -7.02
C ILE A 117 -8.90 1.68 -5.94
N LYS A 118 -8.48 0.44 -5.80
CA LYS A 118 -8.84 -0.44 -4.70
C LYS A 118 -7.68 -0.57 -3.75
N CYS A 119 -7.92 -0.26 -2.46
CA CYS A 119 -6.93 -0.40 -1.40
C CYS A 119 -7.38 -1.41 -0.35
N ILE A 120 -6.40 -1.99 0.32
CA ILE A 120 -6.57 -2.86 1.48
C ILE A 120 -5.69 -2.32 2.59
N ILE A 121 -6.25 -2.19 3.79
CA ILE A 121 -5.58 -1.64 4.97
C ILE A 121 -5.66 -2.66 6.10
N LYS A 122 -4.59 -2.78 6.91
CA LYS A 122 -4.63 -3.56 8.14
C LYS A 122 -5.33 -2.80 9.25
N ILE A 123 -6.23 -3.47 9.96
CA ILE A 123 -6.96 -2.92 11.10
C ILE A 123 -7.03 -3.93 12.26
N ASP A 124 -7.44 -3.46 13.42
CA ASP A 124 -7.98 -4.33 14.46
C ASP A 124 -9.39 -4.78 14.04
N GLY A 125 -9.55 -6.08 13.75
CA GLY A 125 -10.83 -6.63 13.29
C GLY A 125 -12.00 -6.43 14.25
N ALA A 126 -11.75 -6.30 15.55
CA ALA A 126 -12.78 -6.00 16.55
C ALA A 126 -13.31 -4.56 16.43
N LYS A 127 -12.55 -3.68 15.77
CA LYS A 127 -12.87 -2.25 15.61
C LYS A 127 -13.17 -1.87 14.15
N HIS A 128 -13.71 -2.79 13.34
CA HIS A 128 -13.92 -2.59 11.90
C HIS A 128 -14.63 -1.27 11.56
N SER A 129 -15.79 -1.02 12.17
CA SER A 129 -16.60 0.18 11.91
C SER A 129 -15.92 1.47 12.38
N GLU A 130 -15.21 1.43 13.51
CA GLU A 130 -14.45 2.55 14.03
C GLU A 130 -13.26 2.86 13.12
N SER A 131 -12.54 1.83 12.70
CA SER A 131 -11.43 1.95 11.74
C SER A 131 -11.88 2.53 10.41
N PHE A 132 -13.07 2.14 9.91
CA PHE A 132 -13.61 2.70 8.67
C PHE A 132 -13.83 4.21 8.78
N LYS A 133 -14.46 4.69 9.87
CA LYS A 133 -14.66 6.12 10.11
C LYS A 133 -13.35 6.90 10.22
N GLY A 134 -12.35 6.31 10.88
CA GLY A 134 -11.01 6.88 10.93
C GLY A 134 -10.37 6.97 9.54
N LEU A 135 -10.53 5.93 8.72
CA LEU A 135 -10.02 5.89 7.34
C LEU A 135 -10.73 6.90 6.42
N GLU A 136 -12.05 7.14 6.56
CA GLU A 136 -12.73 8.23 5.83
C GLU A 136 -12.04 9.57 6.08
N THR A 137 -11.80 9.90 7.35
CA THR A 137 -11.13 11.14 7.72
C THR A 137 -9.68 11.17 7.25
N TYR A 138 -8.97 10.06 7.39
CA TYR A 138 -7.57 9.94 6.97
C TYR A 138 -7.42 10.13 5.46
N PHE A 139 -8.20 9.44 4.63
CA PHE A 139 -8.13 9.56 3.17
C PHE A 139 -8.54 10.95 2.71
N LYS A 140 -9.55 11.56 3.34
CA LYS A 140 -9.95 12.93 3.03
C LYS A 140 -8.88 13.96 3.37
N SER A 141 -8.26 13.87 4.56
CA SER A 141 -7.24 14.82 5.00
C SER A 141 -5.90 14.64 4.27
N THR A 142 -5.49 13.38 4.02
CA THR A 142 -4.16 13.08 3.48
C THR A 142 -4.10 13.15 1.95
N TYR A 143 -5.15 12.69 1.28
CA TYR A 143 -5.18 12.56 -0.17
C TYR A 143 -6.21 13.46 -0.85
N ASN A 144 -7.08 14.12 -0.07
CA ASN A 144 -8.22 14.88 -0.54
C ASN A 144 -9.15 14.04 -1.43
N VAL A 145 -9.36 12.77 -1.07
CA VAL A 145 -10.27 11.84 -1.74
C VAL A 145 -11.36 11.35 -0.80
N GLU A 146 -12.50 11.02 -1.34
CA GLU A 146 -13.58 10.35 -0.63
C GLU A 146 -13.55 8.86 -0.95
N ILE A 147 -13.77 8.04 0.09
CA ILE A 147 -13.85 6.59 -0.05
C ILE A 147 -15.31 6.14 -0.10
N ASP A 148 -15.61 5.06 -0.82
CA ASP A 148 -16.97 4.53 -0.90
C ASP A 148 -17.44 4.04 0.49
N ARG A 149 -18.44 4.72 1.05
CA ARG A 149 -19.01 4.39 2.37
C ARG A 149 -19.58 2.99 2.47
N SER A 150 -19.96 2.39 1.34
CA SER A 150 -20.42 1.01 1.32
C SER A 150 -19.33 0.00 1.72
N CYS A 151 -18.07 0.38 1.71
CA CYS A 151 -16.94 -0.43 2.19
C CYS A 151 -16.89 -0.56 3.73
N SER A 152 -17.73 0.16 4.47
CA SER A 152 -17.93 -0.04 5.91
C SER A 152 -18.56 -1.40 6.25
N ASP A 153 -19.21 -2.04 5.28
CA ASP A 153 -19.83 -3.35 5.42
C ASP A 153 -18.78 -4.47 5.28
N VAL A 154 -18.63 -5.29 6.31
CA VAL A 154 -17.68 -6.41 6.35
C VAL A 154 -17.94 -7.43 5.23
N SER A 155 -19.19 -7.58 4.79
CA SER A 155 -19.59 -8.52 3.73
C SER A 155 -19.48 -7.94 2.31
N ARG A 156 -19.01 -6.70 2.15
CA ARG A 156 -18.95 -6.00 0.87
C ARG A 156 -18.10 -6.78 -0.15
N PRO A 157 -18.61 -7.03 -1.36
CA PRO A 157 -17.84 -7.66 -2.43
C PRO A 157 -16.69 -6.77 -2.91
N PHE A 158 -15.48 -7.34 -2.98
CA PHE A 158 -14.31 -6.69 -3.56
C PHE A 158 -13.94 -7.44 -4.83
N PHE A 159 -14.25 -6.87 -5.98
CA PHE A 159 -14.03 -7.52 -7.27
C PHE A 159 -12.55 -7.63 -7.60
N VAL A 160 -12.16 -8.75 -8.23
CA VAL A 160 -10.82 -8.90 -8.80
C VAL A 160 -10.60 -7.90 -9.92
N SER A 161 -9.34 -7.66 -10.26
CA SER A 161 -8.93 -6.73 -11.30
C SER A 161 -7.77 -7.31 -12.10
N ASP A 162 -7.14 -6.47 -12.92
CA ASP A 162 -5.91 -6.73 -13.65
C ASP A 162 -5.01 -5.51 -13.55
N ASP A 163 -3.84 -5.69 -12.89
CA ASP A 163 -2.88 -4.62 -12.65
C ASP A 163 -1.48 -5.19 -12.40
N ALA A 164 -0.64 -5.19 -13.44
CA ALA A 164 0.75 -5.65 -13.36
C ALA A 164 1.62 -4.79 -12.41
N ASN A 165 1.16 -3.60 -12.03
CA ASN A 165 1.80 -2.72 -11.06
C ASN A 165 1.11 -2.74 -9.69
N LEU A 166 0.38 -3.82 -9.36
CA LEU A 166 -0.22 -3.99 -8.03
C LEU A 166 0.84 -3.81 -6.93
N HIS A 167 0.53 -2.97 -5.95
CA HIS A 167 1.34 -2.83 -4.74
C HIS A 167 0.91 -3.84 -3.68
N PHE A 168 1.89 -4.48 -3.05
CA PHE A 168 1.67 -5.40 -1.93
C PHE A 168 2.74 -5.22 -0.87
N ASN A 169 2.33 -4.81 0.33
CA ASN A 169 3.18 -4.62 1.50
C ASN A 169 2.65 -5.43 2.69
N PRO A 170 3.10 -6.69 2.86
CA PRO A 170 2.68 -7.52 3.99
C PRO A 170 3.11 -6.96 5.35
N ASP A 171 4.08 -6.07 5.40
CA ASP A 171 4.61 -5.45 6.62
C ASP A 171 3.98 -4.08 6.92
N SER A 172 2.89 -3.70 6.21
CA SER A 172 2.19 -2.45 6.48
C SER A 172 1.73 -2.35 7.94
N ASN A 173 1.67 -1.13 8.46
CA ASN A 173 1.22 -0.85 9.81
C ASN A 173 -0.29 -1.11 9.98
N ILE A 174 -0.70 -1.48 11.19
CA ILE A 174 -2.12 -1.54 11.55
C ILE A 174 -2.63 -0.10 11.71
N PHE A 175 -3.71 0.24 11.01
CA PHE A 175 -4.40 1.52 11.19
C PHE A 175 -5.21 1.49 12.48
N SER A 176 -4.81 2.32 13.45
CA SER A 176 -5.42 2.38 14.79
C SER A 176 -6.04 3.75 15.13
N GLN A 177 -6.09 4.68 14.16
CA GLN A 177 -6.61 6.02 14.40
C GLN A 177 -8.15 5.99 14.38
N GLY A 178 -8.79 6.15 15.53
CA GLY A 178 -10.23 6.36 15.65
C GLY A 178 -10.64 7.82 15.43
N VAL A 179 -11.94 8.09 15.20
CA VAL A 179 -12.50 9.43 14.92
C VAL A 179 -12.16 10.46 16.02
N GLY A 180 -11.87 10.02 17.25
CA GLY A 180 -11.48 10.88 18.37
C GLY A 180 -9.99 11.20 18.46
N SER A 181 -9.13 10.49 17.73
CA SER A 181 -7.67 10.69 17.79
C SER A 181 -7.13 11.61 16.70
N LEU A 182 -7.94 11.95 15.70
CA LEU A 182 -7.56 12.87 14.62
C LEU A 182 -7.60 14.35 15.06
N GLY A 183 -8.20 14.64 16.24
CA GLY A 183 -8.16 15.96 16.88
C GLY A 183 -7.01 16.12 17.89
N ALA A 184 -6.27 15.06 18.21
CA ALA A 184 -5.23 15.08 19.21
C ALA A 184 -4.08 14.13 18.86
N LYS A 185 -3.46 14.35 17.73
CA LYS A 185 -2.07 14.08 17.33
C LYS A 185 -2.03 14.20 15.79
N GLN A 186 -2.22 15.39 15.21
CA GLN A 186 -1.15 15.84 14.39
C GLN A 186 0.08 15.69 15.27
N ASN A 187 0.87 14.63 15.06
CA ASN A 187 2.26 14.72 15.38
C ASN A 187 2.70 15.92 14.56
N ASP A 188 2.88 16.98 15.26
CA ASP A 188 3.42 18.25 14.83
C ASP A 188 4.88 17.99 14.44
N PHE A 189 5.08 17.31 13.29
CA PHE A 189 6.38 17.26 12.62
C PHE A 189 6.72 18.64 12.01
N SER A 190 5.95 19.69 12.34
CA SER A 190 6.29 21.08 12.07
C SER A 190 7.23 21.71 13.11
N LYS A 191 7.55 21.02 14.21
CA LYS A 191 8.77 21.27 14.94
C LYS A 191 9.80 20.26 14.45
N SER A 192 10.66 20.72 13.55
CA SER A 192 11.93 20.12 13.25
C SER A 192 12.75 20.04 14.53
N ASP A 193 12.56 19.00 15.34
CA ASP A 193 13.67 18.47 16.10
C ASP A 193 14.66 18.09 15.01
N LYS A 194 15.71 18.91 14.86
CA LYS A 194 16.75 18.72 13.85
C LYS A 194 17.21 17.28 14.01
N ILE A 195 16.98 16.47 12.97
CA ILE A 195 17.50 15.09 12.92
C ILE A 195 18.96 15.18 13.36
N ASP A 196 19.34 14.46 14.41
CA ASP A 196 20.74 14.37 14.77
C ASP A 196 21.48 13.72 13.59
N GLN A 197 22.22 14.54 12.86
CA GLN A 197 22.90 14.12 11.64
C GLN A 197 23.92 13.02 11.90
N ASN A 198 24.52 12.99 13.11
CA ASN A 198 25.47 11.94 13.48
C ASN A 198 24.76 10.60 13.70
N GLU A 199 23.62 10.60 14.39
CA GLU A 199 22.80 9.41 14.58
C GLU A 199 22.23 8.93 13.24
N PHE A 200 21.81 9.86 12.39
CA PHE A 200 21.35 9.52 11.05
C PHE A 200 22.44 8.86 10.19
N LEU A 201 23.67 9.38 10.23
CA LEU A 201 24.81 8.78 9.55
C LEU A 201 25.15 7.38 10.07
N LYS A 202 25.13 7.17 11.39
CA LYS A 202 25.36 5.83 11.96
C LYS A 202 24.32 4.83 11.45
N ALA A 203 23.05 5.25 11.40
CA ALA A 203 21.99 4.41 10.84
C ALA A 203 22.20 4.12 9.35
N VAL A 204 22.58 5.12 8.56
CA VAL A 204 22.91 4.97 7.12
C VAL A 204 23.99 3.90 6.93
N TYR A 205 25.09 3.98 7.66
CA TYR A 205 26.19 3.03 7.52
C TYR A 205 25.91 1.64 8.10
N SER A 206 24.85 1.46 8.88
CA SER A 206 24.40 0.14 9.31
C SER A 206 23.61 -0.63 8.24
N ILE A 207 23.09 0.07 7.23
CA ILE A 207 22.43 -0.56 6.08
C ILE A 207 23.50 -1.11 5.13
N PRO A 208 23.50 -2.41 4.82
CA PRO A 208 24.53 -2.99 3.95
C PRO A 208 24.48 -2.40 2.54
N PRO A 209 25.63 -2.32 1.85
CA PRO A 209 25.69 -1.91 0.46
C PRO A 209 24.93 -2.89 -0.45
N LYS A 210 24.44 -2.38 -1.57
CA LYS A 210 23.79 -3.17 -2.61
C LYS A 210 24.80 -4.16 -3.24
N THR A 211 24.44 -5.43 -3.23
CA THR A 211 25.18 -6.47 -3.97
C THR A 211 24.65 -6.61 -5.40
N PRO A 212 25.41 -7.23 -6.33
CA PRO A 212 24.93 -7.47 -7.69
C PRO A 212 23.61 -8.25 -7.76
N ASP A 213 23.40 -9.20 -6.84
CA ASP A 213 22.22 -10.06 -6.79
C ASP A 213 21.04 -9.44 -6.03
N ASP A 214 21.24 -8.26 -5.42
CA ASP A 214 20.21 -7.60 -4.65
C ASP A 214 19.19 -6.88 -5.58
N GLN A 215 17.97 -7.38 -5.59
CA GLN A 215 16.91 -6.88 -6.46
C GLN A 215 16.20 -5.61 -5.94
N ARG A 216 16.57 -5.11 -4.75
CA ARG A 216 15.97 -3.94 -4.10
C ARG A 216 16.45 -2.60 -4.70
N GLN A 217 16.46 -2.46 -6.01
CA GLN A 217 16.92 -1.23 -6.67
C GLN A 217 16.18 0.02 -6.19
N PHE A 218 14.86 -0.10 -6.00
CA PHE A 218 14.03 1.03 -5.59
C PHE A 218 14.31 1.47 -4.16
N ASP A 219 14.63 0.55 -3.26
CA ASP A 219 14.96 0.89 -1.87
C ASP A 219 16.23 1.72 -1.79
N TYR A 220 17.26 1.36 -2.54
CA TYR A 220 18.51 2.15 -2.57
C TYR A 220 18.31 3.55 -3.16
N VAL A 221 17.42 3.73 -4.14
CA VAL A 221 17.00 5.05 -4.61
C VAL A 221 16.39 5.86 -3.47
N ARG A 222 15.51 5.25 -2.67
CA ARG A 222 14.89 5.90 -1.50
C ARG A 222 15.92 6.25 -0.43
N TYR A 223 16.89 5.37 -0.14
CA TYR A 223 17.96 5.64 0.83
C TYR A 223 18.81 6.84 0.40
N ILE A 224 19.22 6.90 -0.87
CA ILE A 224 19.99 8.01 -1.43
C ILE A 224 19.19 9.33 -1.32
N HIS A 225 17.89 9.32 -1.62
CA HIS A 225 17.05 10.50 -1.47
C HIS A 225 16.85 10.91 0.00
N ALA A 226 16.73 9.96 0.93
CA ALA A 226 16.66 10.24 2.36
C ALA A 226 17.94 10.95 2.85
N VAL A 227 19.11 10.46 2.44
CA VAL A 227 20.40 11.08 2.74
C VAL A 227 20.49 12.47 2.12
N LYS A 228 20.04 12.65 0.87
CA LYS A 228 20.02 13.96 0.21
C LYS A 228 19.16 14.99 0.96
N MET A 229 18.02 14.58 1.49
CA MET A 229 17.11 15.47 2.24
C MET A 229 17.72 15.92 3.58
N VAL A 230 18.46 15.05 4.28
CA VAL A 230 19.01 15.33 5.61
C VAL A 230 20.40 15.94 5.55
N LEU A 231 21.27 15.43 4.68
CA LEU A 231 22.70 15.74 4.66
C LEU A 231 23.15 16.51 3.39
N GLY A 232 22.21 16.78 2.50
CA GLY A 232 22.49 17.51 1.25
C GLY A 232 23.02 16.65 0.10
N GLN A 233 23.04 17.24 -1.09
CA GLN A 233 23.29 16.53 -2.35
C GLN A 233 24.72 15.98 -2.45
N THR A 234 25.71 16.71 -2.02
CA THR A 234 27.12 16.30 -2.08
C THR A 234 27.38 15.08 -1.20
N THR A 235 26.89 15.11 0.05
CA THR A 235 27.00 13.99 0.99
C THR A 235 26.24 12.76 0.47
N ALA A 236 25.05 12.96 -0.09
CA ALA A 236 24.26 11.85 -0.67
C ALA A 236 25.00 11.20 -1.85
N ARG A 237 25.69 11.99 -2.69
CA ARG A 237 26.51 11.47 -3.77
C ARG A 237 27.64 10.60 -3.23
N ASN A 238 28.41 11.09 -2.27
CA ASN A 238 29.53 10.35 -1.68
C ASN A 238 29.06 9.04 -1.05
N ILE A 239 28.01 9.08 -0.23
CA ILE A 239 27.46 7.87 0.40
C ILE A 239 26.90 6.91 -0.66
N ALA A 240 26.22 7.39 -1.70
CA ALA A 240 25.75 6.53 -2.78
C ALA A 240 26.92 5.85 -3.51
N THR A 241 27.98 6.59 -3.79
CA THR A 241 29.17 6.09 -4.51
C THR A 241 29.98 5.10 -3.67
N ASP A 242 30.26 5.45 -2.42
CA ASP A 242 31.28 4.79 -1.60
C ASP A 242 30.69 3.75 -0.65
N HIS A 243 29.38 3.78 -0.42
CA HIS A 243 28.69 2.86 0.45
C HIS A 243 27.55 2.12 -0.27
N PHE A 244 26.42 2.76 -0.54
CA PHE A 244 25.22 2.05 -1.01
C PHE A 244 25.39 1.33 -2.35
N LEU A 245 26.03 1.97 -3.34
CA LEU A 245 26.16 1.47 -4.71
C LEU A 245 27.59 1.08 -5.08
N LYS A 246 28.47 0.93 -4.10
CA LYS A 246 29.89 0.64 -4.30
C LYS A 246 30.16 -0.53 -5.28
N ASN A 247 29.36 -1.58 -5.16
CA ASN A 247 29.48 -2.82 -5.93
C ASN A 247 28.32 -3.02 -6.90
N SER A 248 27.61 -1.96 -7.30
CA SER A 248 26.41 -2.03 -8.14
C SER A 248 26.58 -1.28 -9.44
N SER A 249 26.04 -1.80 -10.53
CA SER A 249 25.95 -1.12 -11.83
C SER A 249 25.18 0.22 -11.74
N MET A 250 24.27 0.36 -10.78
CA MET A 250 23.55 1.62 -10.51
C MET A 250 24.48 2.78 -10.10
N ARG A 251 25.74 2.51 -9.78
CA ARG A 251 26.74 3.55 -9.50
C ARG A 251 26.87 4.56 -10.63
N ASN A 252 26.74 4.11 -11.87
CA ASN A 252 26.79 4.96 -13.05
C ASN A 252 25.56 5.89 -13.20
N ASP A 253 24.47 5.56 -12.52
CA ASP A 253 23.19 6.28 -12.60
C ASP A 253 22.98 7.26 -11.43
N ILE A 254 23.97 7.44 -10.54
CA ILE A 254 23.83 8.28 -9.33
C ILE A 254 23.34 9.69 -9.66
N ASP A 255 23.83 10.29 -10.75
CA ASP A 255 23.40 11.63 -11.16
C ASP A 255 21.94 11.66 -11.59
N ILE A 256 21.49 10.62 -12.27
CA ILE A 256 20.09 10.45 -12.67
C ILE A 256 19.23 10.24 -11.42
N ILE A 257 19.69 9.41 -10.48
CA ILE A 257 19.00 9.16 -9.22
C ILE A 257 18.84 10.46 -8.42
N LEU A 258 19.92 11.21 -8.25
CA LEU A 258 19.92 12.46 -7.48
C LEU A 258 19.10 13.59 -8.13
N LYS A 259 18.92 13.57 -9.45
CA LYS A 259 18.09 14.53 -10.19
C LYS A 259 16.61 14.20 -10.18
N ARG A 260 16.21 12.97 -9.84
CA ARG A 260 14.79 12.59 -9.75
C ARG A 260 14.07 13.50 -8.77
N SER A 261 12.92 14.03 -9.19
CA SER A 261 12.03 14.83 -8.36
C SER A 261 10.76 14.02 -8.02
N GLY A 262 10.03 14.47 -6.99
CA GLY A 262 8.74 13.86 -6.63
C GLY A 262 8.82 12.61 -5.76
N ILE A 263 10.02 12.17 -5.34
CA ILE A 263 10.16 11.09 -4.36
C ILE A 263 9.84 11.67 -2.98
N LYS A 264 8.61 11.42 -2.52
CA LYS A 264 8.17 11.82 -1.18
C LYS A 264 8.49 10.70 -0.20
N ILE A 265 9.40 10.96 0.70
CA ILE A 265 9.82 10.04 1.76
C ILE A 265 9.96 10.83 3.06
N THR A 266 9.80 10.15 4.19
CA THR A 266 10.22 10.63 5.50
C THR A 266 11.59 10.00 5.78
N PRO A 267 12.68 10.79 5.74
CA PRO A 267 14.05 10.26 5.78
C PRO A 267 14.32 9.34 6.96
N GLU A 268 13.80 9.69 8.15
CA GLU A 268 13.95 8.93 9.38
C GLU A 268 13.29 7.54 9.26
N ILE A 269 12.07 7.49 8.73
CA ILE A 269 11.34 6.23 8.56
C ILE A 269 12.09 5.32 7.60
N VAL A 270 12.61 5.88 6.51
CA VAL A 270 13.33 5.13 5.49
C VAL A 270 14.65 4.58 6.02
N ILE A 271 15.44 5.42 6.68
CA ILE A 271 16.80 5.04 7.11
C ILE A 271 16.75 4.26 8.43
N PHE A 272 16.10 4.77 9.48
CA PHE A 272 16.07 4.07 10.77
C PHE A 272 15.22 2.78 10.69
N GLY A 273 14.16 2.75 9.88
CA GLY A 273 13.35 1.56 9.66
C GLY A 273 14.18 0.43 9.02
N GLU A 274 15.00 0.73 8.03
CA GLU A 274 15.88 -0.27 7.41
C GLU A 274 17.07 -0.62 8.33
N ALA A 275 17.73 0.38 8.89
CA ALA A 275 18.86 0.19 9.80
C ALA A 275 18.53 -0.75 10.98
N LYS A 276 17.29 -0.65 11.51
CA LYS A 276 16.80 -1.53 12.57
C LYS A 276 16.82 -3.00 12.17
N LYS A 277 16.51 -3.32 10.91
CA LYS A 277 16.57 -4.70 10.38
C LYS A 277 17.99 -5.26 10.38
N HIS A 278 18.98 -4.38 10.36
CA HIS A 278 20.41 -4.69 10.39
C HIS A 278 21.05 -4.48 11.78
N GLY A 279 20.23 -4.46 12.85
CA GLY A 279 20.70 -4.44 14.23
C GLY A 279 20.97 -3.05 14.81
N TYR A 280 20.69 -1.97 14.08
CA TYR A 280 20.83 -0.61 14.60
C TYR A 280 19.80 -0.34 15.70
N LYS A 281 20.25 0.14 16.87
CA LYS A 281 19.40 0.52 18.01
C LYS A 281 19.42 2.04 18.18
N TRP A 282 18.31 2.69 17.87
CA TRP A 282 18.14 4.12 18.05
C TRP A 282 17.57 4.43 19.45
N GLY A 283 18.11 5.46 20.10
CA GLY A 283 17.52 6.01 21.33
C GLY A 283 17.78 5.23 22.62
N VAL A 284 18.74 4.30 22.65
CA VAL A 284 19.23 3.72 23.91
C VAL A 284 20.38 4.61 24.41
N ARG A 285 20.05 5.59 25.24
CA ARG A 285 21.00 6.22 26.18
C ARG A 285 20.90 5.56 27.53
#